data_c88946888cc911f2792767b05946a428
#
_entry.id   c88946888cc911f2792767b05946a428
#
_cell.length_a   1.000
_cell.length_b   1.000
_cell.length_c   1.000
_cell.angle_alpha   90.00
_cell.angle_beta   90.00
_cell.angle_gamma   90.00
#
_symmetry.space_group_name_H-M   'P 1'
#
loop_
_entity.id
_entity.type
_entity.pdbx_description
1 polymer ?
#
loop_
_entity_poly.entity_id
_entity_poly.type
_entity_poly.pdbx_seq_one_letter_code
_entity_poly.pdbx_strand_id
1 'polypeptide(L)'
;MKAHPTHKYTVLQLNDYPTGVPAVGIVSTLFWATLTDFIGGKRYLVGYWIGITGIITSAMILAPGSTTAMHFAAYYWAGSVYACQATFFAWANDVLRYEEDSLRAVVIASMNMGSNAVNAWWSIIFYSANLAPKFTVR
;
A
#
# COMPACT_ATOMS: atom_id res chain seq x y z
N MET A 1 -14.23 -12.23 30.04
CA MET A 1 -14.06 -11.61 28.71
C MET A 1 -15.42 -11.61 28.02
N LYS A 2 -16.10 -10.48 27.90
CA LYS A 2 -17.38 -10.39 27.18
C LYS A 2 -17.06 -10.38 25.68
N ALA A 3 -17.57 -11.39 24.96
CA ALA A 3 -17.50 -11.46 23.52
C ALA A 3 -18.25 -10.25 22.95
N HIS A 4 -17.56 -9.41 22.17
CA HIS A 4 -18.22 -8.39 21.39
C HIS A 4 -19.21 -9.06 20.42
N PRO A 5 -20.42 -8.50 20.23
CA PRO A 5 -21.36 -9.03 19.27
C PRO A 5 -20.69 -9.01 17.89
N THR A 6 -20.50 -10.19 17.32
CA THR A 6 -20.02 -10.37 15.97
C THR A 6 -21.05 -9.78 15.02
N HIS A 7 -20.79 -8.59 14.51
CA HIS A 7 -21.51 -8.05 13.37
C HIS A 7 -21.28 -9.04 12.22
N LYS A 8 -22.29 -9.86 11.92
CA LYS A 8 -22.26 -10.77 10.77
C LYS A 8 -22.39 -9.91 9.52
N TYR A 9 -21.26 -9.59 8.88
CA TYR A 9 -21.27 -8.99 7.57
C TYR A 9 -21.81 -10.00 6.55
N THR A 10 -22.64 -9.54 5.65
CA THR A 10 -23.12 -10.34 4.50
C THR A 10 -21.93 -10.63 3.56
N VAL A 11 -21.96 -11.75 2.84
CA VAL A 11 -20.89 -12.11 1.87
C VAL A 11 -20.67 -10.99 0.86
N LEU A 12 -21.73 -10.29 0.47
CA LEU A 12 -21.66 -9.12 -0.42
C LEU A 12 -20.83 -7.99 0.20
N GLN A 13 -21.06 -7.66 1.46
CA GLN A 13 -20.32 -6.61 2.18
C GLN A 13 -18.84 -6.98 2.39
N LEU A 14 -18.55 -8.27 2.61
CA LEU A 14 -17.17 -8.77 2.73
C LEU A 14 -16.38 -8.63 1.42
N ASN A 15 -17.04 -8.64 0.28
CA ASN A 15 -16.41 -8.43 -1.03
C ASN A 15 -16.38 -6.95 -1.43
N ASP A 16 -17.41 -6.16 -1.09
CA ASP A 16 -17.52 -4.76 -1.50
C ASP A 16 -16.58 -3.84 -0.71
N TYR A 17 -16.44 -4.04 0.60
CA TYR A 17 -15.61 -3.16 1.43
C TYR A 17 -14.12 -3.16 1.01
N PRO A 18 -13.47 -4.30 0.73
CA PRO A 18 -12.09 -4.30 0.26
C PRO A 18 -11.90 -3.64 -1.10
N THR A 19 -12.92 -3.64 -1.97
CA THR A 19 -12.85 -3.06 -3.32
C THR A 19 -12.64 -1.54 -3.30
N GLY A 20 -13.06 -0.86 -2.23
CA GLY A 20 -12.81 0.57 -2.06
C GLY A 20 -11.32 0.93 -1.91
N VAL A 21 -10.50 0.04 -1.39
CA VAL A 21 -9.05 0.29 -1.21
C VAL A 21 -8.33 0.46 -2.55
N PRO A 22 -8.47 -0.45 -3.53
CA PRO A 22 -7.93 -0.23 -4.88
C PRO A 22 -8.49 1.02 -5.57
N ALA A 23 -9.77 1.34 -5.38
CA ALA A 23 -10.36 2.55 -5.95
C ALA A 23 -9.66 3.82 -5.44
N VAL A 24 -9.44 3.93 -4.13
CA VAL A 24 -8.64 5.01 -3.53
C VAL A 24 -7.22 5.01 -4.10
N GLY A 25 -6.62 3.83 -4.29
CA GLY A 25 -5.31 3.68 -4.89
C GLY A 25 -5.22 4.24 -6.29
N ILE A 26 -6.19 3.95 -7.16
CA ILE A 26 -6.26 4.48 -8.54
C ILE A 26 -6.34 6.01 -8.53
N VAL A 27 -7.28 6.58 -7.76
CA VAL A 27 -7.46 8.03 -7.65
C VAL A 27 -6.20 8.70 -7.12
N SER A 28 -5.60 8.13 -6.07
CA SER A 28 -4.36 8.64 -5.50
C SER A 28 -3.19 8.59 -6.48
N THR A 29 -3.07 7.51 -7.26
CA THR A 29 -2.02 7.37 -8.28
C THR A 29 -2.15 8.43 -9.37
N LEU A 30 -3.37 8.67 -9.88
CA LEU A 30 -3.62 9.71 -10.87
C LEU A 30 -3.32 11.11 -10.32
N PHE A 31 -3.76 11.38 -9.09
CA PHE A 31 -3.50 12.66 -8.43
C PHE A 31 -1.99 12.92 -8.26
N TRP A 32 -1.25 11.95 -7.73
CA TRP A 32 0.18 12.12 -7.52
C TRP A 32 0.99 12.14 -8.81
N ALA A 33 0.60 11.38 -9.82
CA ALA A 33 1.22 11.42 -11.13
C ALA A 33 1.10 12.82 -11.74
N THR A 34 -0.11 13.36 -11.82
CA THR A 34 -0.34 14.70 -12.37
C THR A 34 0.33 15.77 -11.53
N LEU A 35 0.28 15.68 -10.20
CA LEU A 35 0.91 16.65 -9.31
C LEU A 35 2.43 16.66 -9.44
N THR A 36 3.08 15.51 -9.51
CA THR A 36 4.54 15.42 -9.66
C THR A 36 5.02 15.94 -11.01
N ASP A 37 4.26 15.72 -12.07
CA ASP A 37 4.56 16.26 -13.40
C ASP A 37 4.42 17.79 -13.41
N PHE A 38 3.40 18.31 -12.75
CA PHE A 38 3.18 19.77 -12.65
C PHE A 38 4.26 20.49 -11.80
N ILE A 39 4.74 19.86 -10.72
CA ILE A 39 5.77 20.44 -9.82
C ILE A 39 7.21 20.26 -10.36
N GLY A 40 7.36 19.84 -11.61
CA GLY A 40 8.67 19.71 -12.24
C GLY A 40 9.46 18.47 -11.80
N GLY A 41 8.76 17.34 -11.60
CA GLY A 41 9.41 16.03 -11.41
C GLY A 41 9.94 15.76 -10.00
N LYS A 42 9.55 16.52 -8.98
CA LYS A 42 9.97 16.30 -7.58
C LYS A 42 9.29 15.08 -6.96
N ARG A 43 9.60 13.91 -7.50
CA ARG A 43 8.96 12.63 -7.13
C ARG A 43 9.30 12.14 -5.73
N TYR A 44 10.36 12.67 -5.11
CA TYR A 44 10.71 12.37 -3.72
C TYR A 44 9.61 12.77 -2.73
N LEU A 45 8.77 13.77 -3.07
CA LEU A 45 7.63 14.19 -2.23
C LEU A 45 6.61 13.07 -2.05
N VAL A 46 6.42 12.24 -3.06
CA VAL A 46 5.54 11.06 -2.95
C VAL A 46 6.10 10.06 -1.95
N GLY A 47 7.41 9.86 -1.93
CA GLY A 47 8.07 9.00 -0.94
C GLY A 47 7.83 9.47 0.50
N TYR A 48 7.96 10.77 0.77
CA TYR A 48 7.64 11.33 2.09
C TYR A 48 6.17 11.17 2.45
N TRP A 49 5.28 11.44 1.51
CA TRP A 49 3.84 11.24 1.71
C TRP A 49 3.51 9.80 2.11
N ILE A 50 4.09 8.84 1.41
CA ILE A 50 3.87 7.41 1.68
C ILE A 50 4.39 7.03 3.05
N GLY A 51 5.59 7.50 3.42
CA GLY A 51 6.16 7.27 4.75
C GLY A 51 5.27 7.80 5.86
N ILE A 52 4.80 9.05 5.74
CA ILE A 52 3.89 9.68 6.70
C ILE A 52 2.56 8.93 6.76
N THR A 53 1.98 8.59 5.61
CA THR A 53 0.74 7.79 5.53
C THR A 53 0.90 6.44 6.24
N GLY A 54 2.01 5.75 6.01
CA GLY A 54 2.28 4.46 6.66
C GLY A 54 2.36 4.58 8.18
N ILE A 55 3.04 5.60 8.69
CA ILE A 55 3.15 5.85 10.14
C ILE A 55 1.76 6.16 10.74
N ILE A 56 1.01 7.06 10.13
CA ILE A 56 -0.31 7.47 10.63
C ILE A 56 -1.29 6.31 10.62
N THR A 57 -1.40 5.58 9.52
CA THR A 57 -2.34 4.45 9.41
C THR A 57 -1.99 3.33 10.36
N SER A 58 -0.71 3.04 10.55
CA SER A 58 -0.25 2.07 11.55
C SER A 58 -0.58 2.51 12.98
N ALA A 59 -0.36 3.79 13.31
CA ALA A 59 -0.72 4.34 14.60
C ALA A 59 -2.23 4.29 14.87
N MET A 60 -3.05 4.57 13.84
CA MET A 60 -4.52 4.47 13.95
C MET A 60 -5.00 3.04 14.23
N ILE A 61 -4.34 2.05 13.62
CA ILE A 61 -4.69 0.63 13.80
C ILE A 61 -4.24 0.13 15.19
N LEU A 62 -3.08 0.57 15.67
CA LEU A 62 -2.54 0.16 16.95
C LEU A 62 -3.16 0.91 18.16
N ALA A 63 -3.88 1.99 17.95
CA ALA A 63 -4.43 2.82 19.02
C ALA A 63 -5.37 2.00 19.93
N PRO A 64 -5.15 1.98 21.25
CA PRO A 64 -6.04 1.30 22.18
C PRO A 64 -7.41 2.00 22.17
N GLY A 65 -8.48 1.25 21.91
CA GLY A 65 -9.85 1.79 21.81
C GLY A 65 -10.27 2.22 20.40
N SER A 66 -9.54 1.81 19.39
CA SER A 66 -9.90 2.08 17.99
C SER A 66 -11.29 1.50 17.66
N THR A 67 -12.13 2.33 17.06
CA THR A 67 -13.47 1.95 16.59
C THR A 67 -13.38 1.26 15.23
N THR A 68 -14.39 0.44 14.89
CA THR A 68 -14.48 -0.21 13.56
C THR A 68 -14.40 0.83 12.42
N ALA A 69 -15.02 1.99 12.59
CA ALA A 69 -14.95 3.08 11.63
C ALA A 69 -13.52 3.61 11.44
N MET A 70 -12.75 3.71 12.52
CA MET A 70 -11.34 4.14 12.47
C MET A 70 -10.46 3.14 11.72
N HIS A 71 -10.70 1.83 11.90
CA HIS A 71 -10.01 0.80 11.13
C HIS A 71 -10.32 0.91 9.62
N PHE A 72 -11.59 1.06 9.26
CA PHE A 72 -11.95 1.26 7.85
C PHE A 72 -11.30 2.51 7.26
N ALA A 73 -11.32 3.64 7.98
CA ALA A 73 -10.67 4.87 7.54
C ALA A 73 -9.15 4.67 7.33
N ALA A 74 -8.48 3.96 8.24
CA ALA A 74 -7.06 3.65 8.11
C ALA A 74 -6.77 2.76 6.89
N TYR A 75 -7.59 1.73 6.64
CA TYR A 75 -7.42 0.86 5.47
C TYR A 75 -7.65 1.60 4.14
N TYR A 76 -8.69 2.44 4.05
CA TYR A 76 -8.94 3.25 2.86
C TYR A 76 -7.82 4.26 2.62
N TRP A 77 -7.35 4.92 3.68
CA TRP A 77 -6.21 5.84 3.56
C TRP A 77 -4.92 5.11 3.16
N ALA A 78 -4.66 3.94 3.72
CA ALA A 78 -3.54 3.10 3.32
C ALA A 78 -3.57 2.72 1.83
N GLY A 79 -4.75 2.69 1.20
CA GLY A 79 -4.90 2.52 -0.26
C GLY A 79 -4.14 3.56 -1.07
N SER A 80 -3.91 4.76 -0.55
CA SER A 80 -3.11 5.80 -1.23
C SER A 80 -1.64 5.40 -1.45
N VAL A 81 -1.13 4.42 -0.72
CA VAL A 81 0.23 3.89 -0.86
C VAL A 81 0.45 3.20 -2.22
N TYR A 82 -0.61 2.76 -2.90
CA TYR A 82 -0.50 2.21 -4.26
C TYR A 82 0.11 3.19 -5.28
N ALA A 83 -0.01 4.50 -5.04
CA ALA A 83 0.67 5.53 -5.84
C ALA A 83 2.20 5.39 -5.85
N CYS A 84 2.78 4.76 -4.82
CA CYS A 84 4.22 4.53 -4.68
C CYS A 84 4.80 3.79 -5.88
N GLN A 85 4.22 2.64 -6.19
CA GLN A 85 4.75 1.76 -7.23
C GLN A 85 4.82 2.47 -8.57
N ALA A 86 3.71 3.07 -9.01
CA ALA A 86 3.66 3.81 -10.28
C ALA A 86 4.67 4.95 -10.33
N THR A 87 4.78 5.74 -9.24
CA THR A 87 5.69 6.88 -9.17
C THR A 87 7.16 6.46 -9.20
N PHE A 88 7.55 5.40 -8.50
CA PHE A 88 8.94 4.93 -8.50
C PHE A 88 9.31 4.28 -9.83
N PHE A 89 8.42 3.54 -10.48
CA PHE A 89 8.67 3.03 -11.83
C PHE A 89 8.79 4.16 -12.86
N ALA A 90 7.95 5.19 -12.77
CA ALA A 90 8.07 6.37 -13.61
C ALA A 90 9.40 7.11 -13.37
N TRP A 91 9.82 7.23 -12.09
CA TRP A 91 11.11 7.83 -11.75
C TRP A 91 12.29 7.04 -12.31
N ALA A 92 12.28 5.73 -12.17
CA ALA A 92 13.31 4.86 -12.75
C ALA A 92 13.38 5.03 -14.28
N ASN A 93 12.23 5.09 -14.96
CA ASN A 93 12.17 5.35 -16.41
C ASN A 93 12.77 6.71 -16.78
N ASP A 94 12.53 7.75 -16.00
CA ASP A 94 13.09 9.08 -16.29
C ASP A 94 14.60 9.14 -16.10
N VAL A 95 15.11 8.52 -15.02
CA VAL A 95 16.55 8.45 -14.76
C VAL A 95 17.28 7.68 -15.85
N LEU A 96 16.66 6.61 -16.35
CA LEU A 96 17.22 5.74 -17.39
C LEU A 96 16.84 6.17 -18.82
N ARG A 97 16.32 7.38 -18.98
CA ARG A 97 15.76 7.85 -20.27
C ARG A 97 16.78 7.86 -21.41
N TYR A 98 18.05 8.10 -21.09
CA TYR A 98 19.14 8.22 -22.06
C TYR A 98 20.02 6.98 -22.12
N GLU A 99 19.70 5.95 -21.34
CA GLU A 99 20.41 4.67 -21.34
C GLU A 99 19.82 3.72 -22.38
N GLU A 100 20.55 2.64 -22.65
CA GLU A 100 20.10 1.59 -23.56
C GLU A 100 18.78 0.95 -23.06
N ASP A 101 17.89 0.64 -24.00
CA ASP A 101 16.59 0.01 -23.70
C ASP A 101 16.72 -1.31 -22.95
N SER A 102 17.78 -2.07 -23.21
CA SER A 102 18.11 -3.32 -22.53
C SER A 102 18.38 -3.09 -21.04
N LEU A 103 19.18 -2.08 -20.71
CA LEU A 103 19.50 -1.72 -19.32
C LEU A 103 18.25 -1.27 -18.57
N ARG A 104 17.45 -0.41 -19.21
CA ARG A 104 16.17 0.07 -18.65
C ARG A 104 15.23 -1.09 -18.34
N ALA A 105 15.09 -2.04 -19.26
CA ALA A 105 14.24 -3.21 -19.06
C ALA A 105 14.72 -4.07 -17.89
N VAL A 106 16.02 -4.31 -17.76
CA VAL A 106 16.62 -5.09 -16.67
C VAL A 106 16.39 -4.41 -15.33
N VAL A 107 16.58 -3.09 -15.23
CA VAL A 107 16.37 -2.35 -13.98
C VAL A 107 14.91 -2.43 -13.54
N ILE A 108 13.95 -2.18 -14.44
CA ILE A 108 12.52 -2.24 -14.12
C ILE A 108 12.11 -3.66 -13.72
N ALA A 109 12.59 -4.67 -14.43
CA ALA A 109 12.34 -6.07 -14.09
C ALA A 109 12.90 -6.43 -12.69
N SER A 110 14.10 -5.96 -12.38
CA SER A 110 14.75 -6.17 -11.07
C SER A 110 13.98 -5.50 -9.93
N MET A 111 13.48 -4.28 -10.13
CA MET A 111 12.64 -3.58 -9.16
C MET A 111 11.36 -4.38 -8.87
N ASN A 112 10.71 -4.88 -9.91
CA ASN A 112 9.49 -5.68 -9.78
C ASN A 112 9.77 -7.02 -9.09
N MET A 113 10.83 -7.71 -9.49
CA MET A 113 11.25 -8.96 -8.88
C MET A 113 11.59 -8.79 -7.39
N GLY A 114 12.35 -7.75 -7.04
CA GLY A 114 12.69 -7.44 -5.65
C GLY A 114 11.45 -7.16 -4.80
N SER A 115 10.51 -6.37 -5.31
CA SER A 115 9.25 -6.08 -4.62
C SER A 115 8.44 -7.36 -4.36
N ASN A 116 8.28 -8.21 -5.38
CA ASN A 116 7.54 -9.46 -5.24
C ASN A 116 8.25 -10.46 -4.31
N ALA A 117 9.58 -10.55 -4.36
CA ALA A 117 10.35 -11.41 -3.47
C ALA A 117 10.17 -11.01 -2.00
N VAL A 118 10.27 -9.71 -1.70
CA VAL A 118 10.03 -9.19 -0.34
C VAL A 118 8.60 -9.47 0.11
N ASN A 119 7.60 -9.23 -0.73
CA ASN A 119 6.21 -9.49 -0.40
C ASN A 119 5.94 -10.98 -0.12
N ALA A 120 6.50 -11.88 -0.92
CA ALA A 120 6.35 -13.32 -0.73
C ALA A 120 6.96 -13.78 0.60
N TRP A 121 8.20 -13.36 0.86
CA TRP A 121 8.91 -13.73 2.08
C TRP A 121 8.24 -13.15 3.34
N TRP A 122 7.85 -11.86 3.27
CA TRP A 122 7.18 -11.16 4.36
C TRP A 122 5.86 -11.84 4.74
N SER A 123 5.07 -12.23 3.75
CA SER A 123 3.79 -12.91 3.96
C SER A 123 3.95 -14.24 4.68
N ILE A 124 5.00 -15.01 4.36
CA ILE A 124 5.26 -16.32 5.00
C ILE A 124 5.63 -16.14 6.47
N ILE A 125 6.46 -15.15 6.80
CA ILE A 125 6.97 -14.96 8.16
C ILE A 125 5.93 -14.31 9.07
N PHE A 126 5.29 -13.24 8.62
CA PHE A 126 4.43 -12.42 9.48
C PHE A 126 2.95 -12.77 9.41
N TYR A 127 2.49 -13.35 8.31
CA TYR A 127 1.08 -13.69 8.09
C TYR A 127 0.85 -15.19 7.89
N SER A 128 1.58 -16.03 8.61
CA SER A 128 1.36 -17.46 8.57
C SER A 128 -0.09 -17.80 8.91
N ALA A 129 -0.76 -18.53 8.02
CA ALA A 129 -2.16 -18.92 8.17
C ALA A 129 -2.44 -19.72 9.47
N ASN A 130 -1.42 -20.40 10.00
CA ASN A 130 -1.52 -21.16 11.26
C ASN A 130 -1.69 -20.24 12.50
N LEU A 131 -1.40 -18.95 12.39
CA LEU A 131 -1.50 -17.98 13.48
C LEU A 131 -2.79 -17.14 13.42
N ALA A 132 -3.64 -17.38 12.42
CA ALA A 132 -4.93 -16.73 12.33
C ALA A 132 -5.83 -17.13 13.53
N PRO A 133 -6.62 -16.19 14.11
CA PRO A 133 -6.81 -14.80 13.72
C PRO A 133 -5.91 -13.78 14.43
N LYS A 134 -4.97 -14.18 15.27
CA LYS A 134 -4.24 -13.25 16.15
C LYS A 134 -2.85 -12.85 15.66
N PHE A 135 -2.29 -13.54 14.67
CA PHE A 135 -0.98 -13.27 14.06
C PHE A 135 0.11 -12.81 15.06
N THR A 136 0.13 -13.38 16.27
CA THR A 136 1.15 -13.06 17.27
C THR A 136 2.44 -13.81 16.94
N VAL A 137 3.43 -13.08 16.49
CA VAL A 137 4.80 -13.59 16.35
C VAL A 137 5.39 -13.69 17.76
N ARG A 138 5.82 -14.89 18.16
CA ARG A 138 6.60 -15.12 19.38
C ARG A 138 8.08 -14.92 19.11
#